data_5f5ff062bf69828b4de7fecf3639a6ee
#
_entry.id   5f5ff062bf69828b4de7fecf3639a6ee
#
_cell.length_a   1.000
_cell.length_b   1.000
_cell.length_c   1.000
_cell.angle_alpha   90.00
_cell.angle_beta   90.00
_cell.angle_gamma   90.00
#
_symmetry.space_group_name_H-M   'P 1'
#
loop_
_entity.id
_entity.type
_entity.pdbx_description
1 polymer ?
#
loop_
_entity_poly.entity_id
_entity_poly.type
_entity_poly.pdbx_seq_one_letter_code
_entity_poly.pdbx_strand_id
1 'polypeptide(L)'
;MKQGRTLLACLLTAAAVVGGFFLPELVAAVQERTAQPVQVETGPVQLFSASALSLREKLMLMSTGSVEWVELECGRNLDEDAALATARAYATGFSRAAMDGLTVSAQNAVPYYNMFSDTGASFYIWECYFIAADGSSLWICLDDETGCLLQLSWVNGRQASDELSWAKRVYAARDYLMDVCAAALGTVYDGSSYAEEPSQNLALDEISGRAIYCHMLEPETDEVFDIPIWYNEVNFYFNMFP
;
A
#
# COMPACT_ATOMS: atom_id res chain seq x y z
N MET A 1 41.69 -56.18 23.34
CA MET A 1 40.57 -55.89 22.44
C MET A 1 39.66 -54.69 22.87
N LYS A 2 39.55 -54.32 24.14
CA LYS A 2 38.69 -53.15 24.56
C LYS A 2 39.26 -51.81 24.17
N GLN A 3 40.56 -51.56 24.22
CA GLN A 3 41.18 -50.27 23.89
C GLN A 3 41.04 -49.86 22.41
N GLY A 4 41.02 -50.79 21.47
CA GLY A 4 40.85 -50.49 20.05
C GLY A 4 39.43 -50.01 19.72
N ARG A 5 38.42 -50.52 20.44
CA ARG A 5 37.04 -50.05 20.24
C ARG A 5 36.79 -48.64 20.78
N THR A 6 37.44 -48.27 21.88
CA THR A 6 37.34 -46.92 22.45
C THR A 6 38.04 -45.89 21.54
N LEU A 7 39.20 -46.25 20.99
CA LEU A 7 39.92 -45.39 20.06
C LEU A 7 39.14 -45.15 18.76
N LEU A 8 38.50 -46.19 18.24
CA LEU A 8 37.66 -46.08 17.04
C LEU A 8 36.43 -45.21 17.32
N ALA A 9 35.79 -45.37 18.48
CA ALA A 9 34.64 -44.53 18.86
C ALA A 9 35.04 -43.04 19.00
N CYS A 10 36.19 -42.75 19.63
CA CYS A 10 36.69 -41.38 19.73
C CYS A 10 37.02 -40.76 18.34
N LEU A 11 37.60 -41.53 17.44
CA LEU A 11 37.88 -41.08 16.07
C LEU A 11 36.61 -40.79 15.28
N LEU A 12 35.59 -41.64 15.39
CA LEU A 12 34.29 -41.43 14.74
C LEU A 12 33.58 -40.21 15.29
N THR A 13 33.59 -39.99 16.61
CA THR A 13 32.99 -38.80 17.22
C THR A 13 33.74 -37.55 16.78
N ALA A 14 35.07 -37.55 16.75
CA ALA A 14 35.85 -36.41 16.28
C ALA A 14 35.57 -36.10 14.79
N ALA A 15 35.47 -37.12 13.95
CA ALA A 15 35.12 -36.95 12.54
C ALA A 15 33.68 -36.41 12.36
N ALA A 16 32.74 -36.86 13.16
CA ALA A 16 31.39 -36.35 13.11
C ALA A 16 31.27 -34.88 13.57
N VAL A 17 32.02 -34.49 14.59
CA VAL A 17 32.06 -33.08 15.05
C VAL A 17 32.74 -32.19 14.00
N VAL A 18 33.85 -32.58 13.46
CA VAL A 18 34.55 -31.83 12.42
C VAL A 18 33.70 -31.76 11.14
N GLY A 19 33.08 -32.87 10.74
CA GLY A 19 32.17 -32.89 9.59
C GLY A 19 30.95 -31.97 9.82
N GLY A 20 30.36 -32.02 11.00
CA GLY A 20 29.21 -31.17 11.35
C GLY A 20 29.54 -29.66 11.35
N PHE A 21 30.79 -29.31 11.64
CA PHE A 21 31.24 -27.89 11.60
C PHE A 21 31.51 -27.40 10.18
N PHE A 22 32.06 -28.22 9.32
CA PHE A 22 32.48 -27.81 7.97
C PHE A 22 31.46 -28.14 6.88
N LEU A 23 30.51 -29.05 7.14
CA LEU A 23 29.48 -29.42 6.17
C LEU A 23 28.61 -28.22 5.73
N PRO A 24 28.13 -27.32 6.61
CA PRO A 24 27.35 -26.18 6.20
C PRO A 24 28.14 -25.23 5.28
N GLU A 25 29.38 -24.93 5.58
CA GLU A 25 30.24 -24.09 4.74
C GLU A 25 30.51 -24.71 3.38
N LEU A 26 30.75 -26.03 3.34
CA LEU A 26 30.98 -26.76 2.12
C LEU A 26 29.75 -26.85 1.24
N VAL A 27 28.56 -27.01 1.84
CA VAL A 27 27.25 -26.97 1.15
C VAL A 27 27.02 -25.58 0.61
N ALA A 28 27.23 -24.52 1.41
CA ALA A 28 27.08 -23.15 0.97
C ALA A 28 28.02 -22.82 -0.21
N ALA A 29 29.30 -23.21 -0.12
CA ALA A 29 30.26 -22.99 -1.19
C ALA A 29 29.95 -23.79 -2.49
N VAL A 30 29.33 -24.95 -2.37
CA VAL A 30 28.87 -25.73 -3.53
C VAL A 30 27.58 -25.07 -4.10
N GLN A 31 26.67 -24.59 -3.26
CA GLN A 31 25.49 -23.86 -3.71
C GLN A 31 25.85 -22.55 -4.41
N GLU A 32 26.80 -21.79 -3.90
CA GLU A 32 27.31 -20.59 -4.58
C GLU A 32 27.95 -20.88 -5.94
N ARG A 33 28.67 -22.01 -6.06
CA ARG A 33 29.29 -22.43 -7.33
C ARG A 33 28.31 -23.01 -8.33
N THR A 34 27.20 -23.59 -7.86
CA THR A 34 26.15 -24.15 -8.70
C THR A 34 25.00 -23.18 -8.92
N ALA A 35 24.87 -22.14 -8.11
CA ALA A 35 24.01 -21.01 -8.40
C ALA A 35 24.51 -20.39 -9.71
N GLN A 36 23.84 -20.70 -10.80
CA GLN A 36 24.02 -19.93 -12.01
C GLN A 36 23.80 -18.48 -11.64
N PRO A 37 24.73 -17.57 -12.00
CA PRO A 37 24.43 -16.16 -11.84
C PRO A 37 23.09 -15.95 -12.53
N VAL A 38 22.07 -15.52 -11.76
CA VAL A 38 20.84 -15.04 -12.33
C VAL A 38 21.28 -13.92 -13.25
N GLN A 39 21.43 -14.21 -14.53
CA GLN A 39 21.53 -13.16 -15.53
C GLN A 39 20.18 -12.47 -15.45
N VAL A 40 20.13 -11.43 -14.63
CA VAL A 40 19.13 -10.39 -14.81
C VAL A 40 19.43 -9.85 -16.20
N GLU A 41 18.73 -10.36 -17.20
CA GLU A 41 18.70 -9.71 -18.50
C GLU A 41 18.13 -8.30 -18.23
N THR A 42 19.03 -7.36 -17.99
CA THR A 42 18.74 -5.95 -18.12
C THR A 42 18.57 -5.66 -19.60
N GLY A 43 17.59 -6.32 -20.21
CA GLY A 43 17.05 -5.82 -21.47
C GLY A 43 16.56 -4.40 -21.17
N PRO A 44 16.68 -3.44 -22.12
CA PRO A 44 16.01 -2.17 -21.94
C PRO A 44 14.56 -2.50 -21.64
N VAL A 45 14.12 -2.20 -20.43
CA VAL A 45 12.69 -2.22 -20.10
C VAL A 45 12.12 -1.26 -21.13
N GLN A 46 11.49 -1.80 -22.17
CA GLN A 46 10.63 -1.00 -23.01
C GLN A 46 9.53 -0.59 -22.05
N LEU A 47 9.74 0.55 -21.40
CA LEU A 47 8.67 1.28 -20.74
C LEU A 47 7.65 1.48 -21.83
N PHE A 48 6.65 0.60 -21.87
CA PHE A 48 5.51 0.75 -22.74
C PHE A 48 5.07 2.18 -22.52
N SER A 49 5.02 2.93 -23.60
CA SER A 49 4.51 4.30 -23.57
C SER A 49 3.21 4.22 -22.78
N ALA A 50 3.20 4.76 -21.56
CA ALA A 50 2.01 4.80 -20.76
C ALA A 50 0.94 5.40 -21.67
N SER A 51 0.00 4.59 -22.11
CA SER A 51 -1.19 5.08 -22.78
C SER A 51 -1.77 6.09 -21.80
N ALA A 52 -2.16 7.26 -22.27
CA ALA A 52 -2.75 8.29 -21.42
C ALA A 52 -4.06 7.70 -20.84
N LEU A 53 -3.92 7.03 -19.71
CA LEU A 53 -5.03 6.46 -18.97
C LEU A 53 -5.72 7.60 -18.25
N SER A 54 -7.03 7.68 -18.37
CA SER A 54 -7.83 8.53 -17.52
C SER A 54 -7.68 8.11 -16.04
N LEU A 55 -7.95 9.02 -15.13
CA LEU A 55 -7.93 8.69 -13.69
C LEU A 55 -8.83 7.49 -13.36
N ARG A 56 -10.02 7.42 -13.97
CA ARG A 56 -10.96 6.32 -13.81
C ARG A 56 -10.38 4.96 -14.26
N GLU A 57 -9.69 4.93 -15.41
CA GLU A 57 -9.04 3.71 -15.90
C GLU A 57 -7.90 3.26 -14.98
N LYS A 58 -7.09 4.19 -14.46
CA LYS A 58 -6.05 3.88 -13.47
C LYS A 58 -6.65 3.25 -12.21
N LEU A 59 -7.73 3.83 -11.71
CA LEU A 59 -8.43 3.33 -10.53
C LEU A 59 -9.02 1.93 -10.77
N MET A 60 -9.66 1.70 -11.92
CA MET A 60 -10.15 0.35 -12.29
C MET A 60 -9.03 -0.68 -12.30
N LEU A 61 -7.87 -0.33 -12.87
CA LEU A 61 -6.73 -1.23 -12.89
C LEU A 61 -6.22 -1.55 -11.49
N MET A 62 -6.17 -0.58 -10.60
CA MET A 62 -5.76 -0.78 -9.20
C MET A 62 -6.72 -1.69 -8.42
N SER A 63 -8.01 -1.72 -8.78
CA SER A 63 -9.01 -2.53 -8.08
C SER A 63 -9.11 -3.97 -8.58
N THR A 64 -8.86 -4.19 -9.87
CA THR A 64 -9.16 -5.48 -10.54
C THR A 64 -7.91 -6.22 -11.03
N GLY A 65 -6.80 -5.52 -11.19
CA GLY A 65 -5.59 -6.06 -11.81
C GLY A 65 -4.61 -6.67 -10.82
N SER A 66 -3.89 -7.69 -11.28
CA SER A 66 -2.67 -8.13 -10.62
C SER A 66 -1.59 -7.08 -10.87
N VAL A 67 -1.27 -6.30 -9.85
CA VAL A 67 -0.26 -5.26 -9.95
C VAL A 67 1.12 -5.81 -9.58
N GLU A 68 2.09 -5.56 -10.45
CA GLU A 68 3.50 -5.66 -10.14
C GLU A 68 4.03 -4.22 -10.00
N TRP A 69 4.78 -3.95 -8.94
CA TRP A 69 5.29 -2.61 -8.67
C TRP A 69 6.81 -2.63 -8.52
N VAL A 70 7.41 -1.54 -8.97
CA VAL A 70 8.86 -1.33 -8.88
C VAL A 70 9.09 0.05 -8.25
N GLU A 71 9.85 0.09 -7.17
CA GLU A 71 10.30 1.32 -6.56
C GLU A 71 11.28 2.04 -7.49
N LEU A 72 11.15 3.35 -7.58
CA LEU A 72 11.95 4.19 -8.44
C LEU A 72 12.76 5.20 -7.61
N GLU A 73 13.77 5.81 -8.24
CA GLU A 73 14.52 6.93 -7.65
C GLU A 73 13.79 8.26 -7.82
N CYS A 74 12.91 8.38 -8.81
CA CYS A 74 12.13 9.61 -9.08
C CYS A 74 10.83 9.28 -9.80
N GLY A 75 9.83 10.14 -9.63
CA GLY A 75 8.61 10.14 -10.45
C GLY A 75 8.87 10.58 -11.87
N ARG A 76 7.84 10.51 -12.68
CA ARG A 76 7.90 10.97 -14.08
C ARG A 76 7.46 12.41 -14.24
N ASN A 77 6.41 12.82 -13.54
CA ASN A 77 5.79 14.15 -13.67
C ASN A 77 5.96 14.98 -12.39
N LEU A 78 5.88 14.34 -11.22
CA LEU A 78 6.16 14.97 -9.94
C LEU A 78 7.58 14.60 -9.48
N ASP A 79 8.26 15.55 -8.88
CA ASP A 79 9.42 15.27 -8.04
C ASP A 79 8.98 15.04 -6.57
N GLU A 80 9.91 14.64 -5.72
CA GLU A 80 9.64 14.33 -4.30
C GLU A 80 9.03 15.53 -3.57
N ASP A 81 9.55 16.74 -3.79
CA ASP A 81 9.07 17.95 -3.14
C ASP A 81 7.62 18.28 -3.56
N ALA A 82 7.31 18.16 -4.84
CA ALA A 82 5.97 18.38 -5.38
C ALA A 82 4.98 17.32 -4.88
N ALA A 83 5.38 16.04 -4.87
CA ALA A 83 4.57 14.95 -4.34
C ALA A 83 4.28 15.15 -2.84
N LEU A 84 5.30 15.47 -2.04
CA LEU A 84 5.13 15.79 -0.61
C LEU A 84 4.28 17.02 -0.38
N ALA A 85 4.41 18.06 -1.18
CA ALA A 85 3.60 19.26 -1.05
C ALA A 85 2.12 18.97 -1.34
N THR A 86 1.85 18.19 -2.39
CA THR A 86 0.51 17.76 -2.77
C THR A 86 -0.11 16.86 -1.71
N ALA A 87 0.62 15.83 -1.27
CA ALA A 87 0.17 14.92 -0.22
C ALA A 87 -0.07 15.65 1.11
N ARG A 88 0.77 16.64 1.44
CA ARG A 88 0.60 17.46 2.65
C ARG A 88 -0.70 18.29 2.60
N ALA A 89 -1.12 18.75 1.43
CA ALA A 89 -2.41 19.44 1.29
C ALA A 89 -3.57 18.51 1.67
N TYR A 90 -3.57 17.27 1.14
CA TYR A 90 -4.55 16.25 1.51
C TYR A 90 -4.48 15.88 2.98
N ALA A 91 -3.28 15.62 3.50
CA ALA A 91 -3.05 15.27 4.92
C ALA A 91 -3.55 16.38 5.86
N THR A 92 -3.34 17.63 5.51
CA THR A 92 -3.81 18.78 6.30
C THR A 92 -5.32 18.90 6.28
N GLY A 93 -5.94 18.73 5.11
CA GLY A 93 -7.40 18.73 4.96
C GLY A 93 -8.04 17.60 5.75
N PHE A 94 -7.52 16.39 5.60
CA PHE A 94 -7.97 15.21 6.33
C PHE A 94 -7.80 15.38 7.85
N SER A 95 -6.63 15.84 8.30
CA SER A 95 -6.38 16.10 9.72
C SER A 95 -7.35 17.10 10.31
N ARG A 96 -7.67 18.18 9.58
CA ARG A 96 -8.65 19.17 10.01
C ARG A 96 -10.05 18.57 10.14
N ALA A 97 -10.43 17.69 9.21
CA ALA A 97 -11.73 17.04 9.22
C ALA A 97 -11.85 15.96 10.30
N ALA A 98 -10.86 15.06 10.40
CA ALA A 98 -10.98 13.80 11.13
C ALA A 98 -10.05 13.67 12.35
N MET A 99 -8.96 14.47 12.44
CA MET A 99 -7.93 14.33 13.45
C MET A 99 -7.83 15.55 14.39
N ASP A 100 -8.92 16.30 14.56
CA ASP A 100 -8.98 17.52 15.40
C ASP A 100 -7.91 18.58 15.03
N GLY A 101 -7.50 18.62 13.75
CA GLY A 101 -6.51 19.56 13.25
C GLY A 101 -5.07 19.27 13.74
N LEU A 102 -4.77 18.03 14.11
CA LEU A 102 -3.40 17.64 14.49
C LEU A 102 -2.42 17.96 13.37
N THR A 103 -1.28 18.54 13.73
CA THR A 103 -0.20 18.74 12.78
C THR A 103 0.42 17.39 12.40
N VAL A 104 0.52 17.14 11.11
CA VAL A 104 1.18 15.97 10.55
C VAL A 104 2.53 16.35 9.94
N SER A 105 3.52 15.51 10.17
CA SER A 105 4.88 15.68 9.64
C SER A 105 5.15 14.63 8.59
N ALA A 106 5.60 15.04 7.40
CA ALA A 106 6.02 14.13 6.36
C ALA A 106 7.26 13.34 6.82
N GLN A 107 7.27 12.05 6.52
CA GLN A 107 8.39 11.15 6.81
C GLN A 107 9.18 10.86 5.54
N ASN A 108 8.49 10.39 4.51
CA ASN A 108 9.07 10.11 3.19
C ASN A 108 8.00 10.15 2.11
N ALA A 109 8.46 10.23 0.86
CA ALA A 109 7.68 9.97 -0.34
C ALA A 109 8.48 9.04 -1.24
N VAL A 110 7.85 7.99 -1.75
CA VAL A 110 8.50 6.98 -2.58
C VAL A 110 7.69 6.84 -3.87
N PRO A 111 8.33 7.01 -5.04
CA PRO A 111 7.66 6.80 -6.31
C PRO A 111 7.69 5.33 -6.71
N TYR A 112 6.59 4.84 -7.25
CA TYR A 112 6.45 3.49 -7.77
C TYR A 112 5.96 3.51 -9.22
N TYR A 113 6.45 2.54 -9.98
CA TYR A 113 5.92 2.21 -11.30
C TYR A 113 5.07 0.95 -11.17
N ASN A 114 3.79 1.09 -11.43
CA ASN A 114 2.83 0.01 -11.38
C ASN A 114 2.63 -0.55 -12.78
N MET A 115 2.74 -1.88 -12.91
CA MET A 115 2.50 -2.63 -14.14
C MET A 115 1.37 -3.62 -13.88
N PHE A 116 0.45 -3.70 -14.82
CA PHE A 116 -0.69 -4.62 -14.79
C PHE A 116 -0.49 -5.68 -15.87
N SER A 117 -0.07 -6.88 -15.46
CA SER A 117 0.31 -7.98 -16.36
C SER A 117 -0.83 -8.40 -17.30
N ASP A 118 -2.08 -8.31 -16.82
CA ASP A 118 -3.25 -8.76 -17.56
C ASP A 118 -3.61 -7.85 -18.75
N THR A 119 -3.32 -6.54 -18.63
CA THR A 119 -3.68 -5.53 -19.63
C THR A 119 -2.49 -4.93 -20.35
N GLY A 120 -1.28 -5.10 -19.81
CA GLY A 120 -0.07 -4.41 -20.25
C GLY A 120 -0.09 -2.90 -19.96
N ALA A 121 -1.09 -2.42 -19.22
CA ALA A 121 -1.18 -1.04 -18.79
C ALA A 121 -0.18 -0.75 -17.66
N SER A 122 0.23 0.50 -17.56
CA SER A 122 1.15 0.91 -16.50
C SER A 122 1.05 2.40 -16.23
N PHE A 123 1.32 2.81 -15.00
CA PHE A 123 1.38 4.21 -14.59
C PHE A 123 2.21 4.40 -13.32
N TYR A 124 2.53 5.65 -13.02
CA TYR A 124 3.36 6.03 -11.89
C TYR A 124 2.48 6.52 -10.75
N ILE A 125 2.86 6.16 -9.53
CA ILE A 125 2.23 6.65 -8.30
C ILE A 125 3.28 7.13 -7.32
N TRP A 126 2.84 7.91 -6.33
CA TRP A 126 3.65 8.30 -5.17
C TRP A 126 2.99 7.80 -3.89
N GLU A 127 3.75 7.14 -3.04
CA GLU A 127 3.36 6.81 -1.68
C GLU A 127 4.01 7.78 -0.70
N CYS A 128 3.18 8.52 0.03
CA CYS A 128 3.63 9.53 0.97
C CYS A 128 3.19 9.18 2.38
N TYR A 129 4.14 9.22 3.32
CA TYR A 129 3.92 8.84 4.71
C TYR A 129 4.02 10.03 5.64
N PHE A 130 3.06 10.13 6.57
CA PHE A 130 3.00 11.19 7.56
C PHE A 130 2.77 10.61 8.95
N ILE A 131 3.30 11.28 9.98
CA ILE A 131 3.09 10.94 11.37
C ILE A 131 2.62 12.20 12.12
N ALA A 132 1.59 12.04 12.96
CA ALA A 132 1.11 13.06 13.87
C ALA A 132 1.76 12.93 15.24
N ALA A 133 1.71 14.01 16.03
CA ALA A 133 2.32 14.07 17.37
C ALA A 133 1.73 13.06 18.37
N ASP A 134 0.51 12.58 18.13
CA ASP A 134 -0.16 11.58 18.97
C ASP A 134 0.13 10.13 18.55
N GLY A 135 1.02 9.92 17.58
CA GLY A 135 1.38 8.63 17.04
C GLY A 135 0.44 8.13 15.93
N SER A 136 -0.58 8.90 15.56
CA SER A 136 -1.38 8.59 14.37
C SER A 136 -0.53 8.67 13.12
N SER A 137 -0.75 7.76 12.17
CA SER A 137 -0.06 7.77 10.88
C SER A 137 -1.03 7.85 9.72
N LEU A 138 -0.60 8.54 8.67
CA LEU A 138 -1.30 8.63 7.40
C LEU A 138 -0.39 8.11 6.28
N TRP A 139 -0.94 7.25 5.46
CA TRP A 139 -0.38 6.86 4.19
C TRP A 139 -1.28 7.39 3.07
N ILE A 140 -0.69 8.06 2.10
CA ILE A 140 -1.38 8.73 1.00
C ILE A 140 -0.75 8.26 -0.30
N CYS A 141 -1.56 7.71 -1.19
CA CYS A 141 -1.16 7.36 -2.54
C CYS A 141 -1.69 8.40 -3.54
N LEU A 142 -0.80 8.95 -4.37
CA LEU A 142 -1.12 9.94 -5.38
C LEU A 142 -0.83 9.40 -6.78
N ASP A 143 -1.62 9.82 -7.74
CA ASP A 143 -1.28 9.70 -9.16
C ASP A 143 -0.16 10.68 -9.54
N ASP A 144 0.93 10.19 -10.12
CA ASP A 144 2.08 11.01 -10.49
C ASP A 144 1.75 12.04 -11.59
N GLU A 145 0.80 11.74 -12.45
CA GLU A 145 0.45 12.61 -13.59
C GLU A 145 -0.43 13.80 -13.17
N THR A 146 -1.40 13.55 -12.31
CA THR A 146 -2.41 14.55 -11.94
C THR A 146 -2.25 15.10 -10.53
N GLY A 147 -1.49 14.42 -9.68
CA GLY A 147 -1.43 14.69 -8.25
C GLY A 147 -2.73 14.33 -7.49
N CYS A 148 -3.68 13.66 -8.15
CA CYS A 148 -4.92 13.26 -7.50
C CYS A 148 -4.68 12.20 -6.44
N LEU A 149 -5.46 12.28 -5.36
CA LEU A 149 -5.51 11.25 -4.33
C LEU A 149 -6.12 9.98 -4.90
N LEU A 150 -5.42 8.85 -4.80
CA LEU A 150 -5.90 7.53 -5.19
C LEU A 150 -6.38 6.72 -3.98
N GLN A 151 -5.57 6.72 -2.93
CA GLN A 151 -5.82 5.95 -1.71
C GLN A 151 -5.36 6.73 -0.48
N LEU A 152 -6.00 6.47 0.65
CA LEU A 152 -5.61 7.00 1.95
C LEU A 152 -5.83 5.94 3.03
N SER A 153 -4.81 5.73 3.86
CA SER A 153 -4.92 4.92 5.06
C SER A 153 -4.57 5.78 6.28
N TRP A 154 -5.39 5.67 7.31
CA TRP A 154 -5.16 6.32 8.58
C TRP A 154 -5.18 5.29 9.71
N VAL A 155 -4.09 5.23 10.45
CA VAL A 155 -3.99 4.47 11.70
C VAL A 155 -4.07 5.44 12.86
N ASN A 156 -5.09 5.28 13.71
CA ASN A 156 -5.29 6.12 14.86
C ASN A 156 -4.30 5.74 15.98
N GLY A 157 -3.40 6.64 16.34
CA GLY A 157 -2.43 6.44 17.43
C GLY A 157 -3.04 6.51 18.83
N ARG A 158 -4.23 7.10 18.95
CA ARG A 158 -4.98 7.12 20.21
C ARG A 158 -5.87 5.90 20.28
N GLN A 159 -5.74 5.10 21.32
CA GLN A 159 -6.81 4.14 21.62
C GLN A 159 -8.12 4.92 21.75
N ALA A 160 -9.07 4.58 20.90
CA ALA A 160 -10.39 5.23 20.93
C ALA A 160 -11.03 4.94 22.29
N SER A 161 -10.95 5.93 23.19
CA SER A 161 -11.57 5.83 24.51
C SER A 161 -13.10 5.90 24.45
N ASP A 162 -13.64 6.22 23.27
CA ASP A 162 -15.07 6.41 23.03
C ASP A 162 -15.39 6.06 21.56
N GLU A 163 -16.16 5.00 21.37
CA GLU A 163 -16.63 4.52 20.07
C GLU A 163 -17.43 5.61 19.30
N LEU A 164 -18.21 6.41 20.02
CA LEU A 164 -18.98 7.50 19.43
C LEU A 164 -18.08 8.61 18.87
N SER A 165 -16.97 8.91 19.55
CA SER A 165 -15.99 9.89 19.07
C SER A 165 -15.29 9.39 17.80
N TRP A 166 -14.94 8.11 17.75
CA TRP A 166 -14.33 7.49 16.57
C TRP A 166 -15.28 7.49 15.38
N ALA A 167 -16.55 7.08 15.58
CA ALA A 167 -17.55 7.10 14.52
C ALA A 167 -17.73 8.52 13.93
N LYS A 168 -17.79 9.56 14.75
CA LYS A 168 -17.87 10.94 14.25
C LYS A 168 -16.67 11.32 13.37
N ARG A 169 -15.47 10.88 13.74
CA ARG A 169 -14.27 11.13 12.96
C ARG A 169 -14.29 10.40 11.62
N VAL A 170 -14.74 9.14 11.61
CA VAL A 170 -14.93 8.36 10.39
C VAL A 170 -15.90 9.05 9.43
N TYR A 171 -17.03 9.57 9.94
CA TYR A 171 -17.97 10.32 9.12
C TYR A 171 -17.37 11.62 8.56
N ALA A 172 -16.65 12.36 9.39
CA ALA A 172 -16.02 13.60 8.94
C ALA A 172 -14.89 13.32 7.92
N ALA A 173 -14.15 12.21 8.07
CA ALA A 173 -13.19 11.73 7.10
C ALA A 173 -13.84 11.36 5.77
N ARG A 174 -14.95 10.62 5.83
CA ARG A 174 -15.76 10.28 4.66
C ARG A 174 -16.20 11.53 3.90
N ASP A 175 -16.84 12.48 4.59
CA ASP A 175 -17.36 13.69 3.95
C ASP A 175 -16.26 14.47 3.24
N TYR A 176 -15.10 14.64 3.89
CA TYR A 176 -13.92 15.27 3.27
C TYR A 176 -13.46 14.53 2.01
N LEU A 177 -13.37 13.19 2.09
CA LEU A 177 -12.89 12.37 0.96
C LEU A 177 -13.88 12.36 -0.20
N MET A 178 -15.19 12.39 0.09
CA MET A 178 -16.20 12.49 -0.96
C MET A 178 -16.12 13.81 -1.71
N ASP A 179 -15.85 14.92 -1.02
CA ASP A 179 -15.60 16.21 -1.68
C ASP A 179 -14.35 16.15 -2.58
N VAL A 180 -13.29 15.49 -2.12
CA VAL A 180 -12.06 15.27 -2.90
C VAL A 180 -12.35 14.42 -4.15
N CYS A 181 -13.07 13.31 -4.01
CA CYS A 181 -13.45 12.44 -5.11
C CYS A 181 -14.34 13.14 -6.12
N ALA A 182 -15.36 13.84 -5.65
CA ALA A 182 -16.26 14.58 -6.51
C ALA A 182 -15.52 15.60 -7.37
N ALA A 183 -14.57 16.32 -6.77
CA ALA A 183 -13.74 17.27 -7.51
C ALA A 183 -12.81 16.59 -8.52
N ALA A 184 -12.21 15.45 -8.17
CA ALA A 184 -11.25 14.74 -9.02
C ALA A 184 -11.91 14.01 -10.21
N LEU A 185 -13.09 13.44 -9.98
CA LEU A 185 -13.81 12.61 -10.96
C LEU A 185 -14.91 13.38 -11.71
N GLY A 186 -15.25 14.60 -11.30
CA GLY A 186 -16.36 15.35 -11.88
C GLY A 186 -17.74 14.78 -11.51
N THR A 187 -17.83 14.07 -10.37
CA THR A 187 -19.02 13.37 -9.90
C THR A 187 -19.72 14.13 -8.77
N VAL A 188 -20.90 13.67 -8.38
CA VAL A 188 -21.66 14.21 -7.24
C VAL A 188 -21.86 13.12 -6.21
N TYR A 189 -21.59 13.45 -4.95
CA TYR A 189 -21.87 12.54 -3.83
C TYR A 189 -23.37 12.52 -3.54
N ASP A 190 -24.01 11.35 -3.65
CA ASP A 190 -25.47 11.16 -3.52
C ASP A 190 -25.87 10.41 -2.24
N GLY A 191 -24.96 10.16 -1.34
CA GLY A 191 -25.26 9.50 -0.08
C GLY A 191 -24.40 8.28 0.20
N SER A 192 -24.72 7.56 1.26
CA SER A 192 -23.98 6.36 1.64
C SER A 192 -24.88 5.29 2.26
N SER A 193 -24.48 4.04 2.10
CA SER A 193 -25.05 2.87 2.76
C SER A 193 -24.01 2.17 3.63
N TYR A 194 -24.45 1.29 4.52
CA TYR A 194 -23.60 0.56 5.45
C TYR A 194 -23.71 -0.93 5.18
N ALA A 195 -22.57 -1.63 5.22
CA ALA A 195 -22.56 -3.07 5.30
C ALA A 195 -21.72 -3.52 6.51
N GLU A 196 -22.24 -4.49 7.24
CA GLU A 196 -21.52 -5.24 8.26
C GLU A 196 -21.01 -6.53 7.64
N GLU A 197 -20.13 -6.44 6.65
CA GLU A 197 -19.55 -7.64 6.05
C GLU A 197 -18.04 -7.68 6.27
N PRO A 198 -17.48 -8.88 6.58
CA PRO A 198 -16.04 -9.07 6.52
C PRO A 198 -15.61 -8.87 5.07
N SER A 199 -14.73 -7.91 4.83
CA SER A 199 -14.19 -7.67 3.50
C SER A 199 -13.53 -8.94 2.98
N GLN A 200 -14.01 -9.46 1.86
CA GLN A 200 -13.39 -10.59 1.14
C GLN A 200 -12.24 -10.13 0.25
N ASN A 201 -11.83 -8.88 0.30
CA ASN A 201 -10.79 -8.33 -0.54
C ASN A 201 -9.40 -8.47 0.09
N LEU A 202 -8.59 -9.16 -0.62
CA LEU A 202 -7.32 -9.86 -0.38
C LEU A 202 -6.17 -9.06 0.25
N ALA A 203 -6.20 -7.76 0.30
CA ALA A 203 -5.14 -6.96 0.92
C ALA A 203 -5.48 -6.54 2.37
N LEU A 204 -6.69 -6.81 2.84
CA LEU A 204 -7.23 -6.31 4.10
C LEU A 204 -7.69 -7.43 5.05
N ASP A 205 -7.19 -8.64 4.89
CA ASP A 205 -7.53 -9.80 5.72
C ASP A 205 -7.36 -9.58 7.24
N GLU A 206 -6.64 -8.52 7.64
CA GLU A 206 -6.49 -8.13 9.04
C GLU A 206 -7.49 -7.03 9.48
N ILE A 207 -8.24 -6.42 8.55
CA ILE A 207 -9.22 -5.38 8.88
C ILE A 207 -10.62 -6.03 8.91
N SER A 208 -10.88 -6.83 9.91
CA SER A 208 -12.26 -7.18 10.25
C SER A 208 -12.98 -5.91 10.72
N GLY A 209 -13.76 -5.28 9.85
CA GLY A 209 -14.30 -3.97 10.09
C GLY A 209 -15.65 -3.75 9.43
N ARG A 210 -16.12 -2.52 9.57
CA ARG A 210 -17.35 -2.03 8.93
C ARG A 210 -17.00 -1.36 7.62
N ALA A 211 -17.86 -1.47 6.62
CA ALA A 211 -17.74 -0.76 5.36
C ALA A 211 -18.84 0.30 5.23
N ILE A 212 -18.44 1.45 4.69
CA ILE A 212 -19.37 2.50 4.22
C ILE A 212 -19.22 2.54 2.71
N TYR A 213 -20.29 2.32 1.99
CA TYR A 213 -20.33 2.50 0.54
C TYR A 213 -20.86 3.88 0.22
N CYS A 214 -20.04 4.71 -0.39
CA CYS A 214 -20.38 6.08 -0.75
C CYS A 214 -20.84 6.10 -2.22
N HIS A 215 -22.08 6.50 -2.44
CA HIS A 215 -22.69 6.53 -3.77
C HIS A 215 -22.26 7.80 -4.51
N MET A 216 -21.59 7.64 -5.64
CA MET A 216 -21.16 8.73 -6.52
C MET A 216 -21.97 8.67 -7.79
N LEU A 217 -22.61 9.78 -8.13
CA LEU A 217 -23.41 9.94 -9.34
C LEU A 217 -22.56 10.65 -10.41
N GLU A 218 -22.49 10.07 -11.60
CA GLU A 218 -21.91 10.69 -12.78
C GLU A 218 -23.01 11.53 -13.50
N PRO A 219 -22.91 12.87 -13.49
CA PRO A 219 -24.01 13.72 -13.95
C PRO A 219 -24.34 13.59 -15.45
N GLU A 220 -23.37 13.11 -16.26
CA GLU A 220 -23.55 12.99 -17.71
C GLU A 220 -24.27 11.70 -18.12
N THR A 221 -24.12 10.64 -17.33
CA THR A 221 -24.66 9.30 -17.67
C THR A 221 -25.76 8.84 -16.72
N ASP A 222 -25.99 9.53 -15.61
CA ASP A 222 -26.83 9.11 -14.48
C ASP A 222 -26.37 7.74 -13.89
N GLU A 223 -25.14 7.31 -14.17
CA GLU A 223 -24.58 6.12 -13.55
C GLU A 223 -24.17 6.38 -12.11
N VAL A 224 -24.49 5.43 -11.24
CA VAL A 224 -24.07 5.42 -9.84
C VAL A 224 -23.01 4.35 -9.64
N PHE A 225 -21.92 4.71 -9.00
CA PHE A 225 -20.90 3.76 -8.56
C PHE A 225 -20.56 3.98 -7.09
N ASP A 226 -20.09 2.94 -6.43
CA ASP A 226 -19.83 2.96 -5.00
C ASP A 226 -18.34 3.09 -4.74
N ILE A 227 -17.97 3.97 -3.82
CA ILE A 227 -16.61 4.07 -3.28
C ILE A 227 -16.63 3.49 -1.86
N PRO A 228 -15.92 2.40 -1.61
CA PRO A 228 -15.89 1.80 -0.29
C PRO A 228 -14.89 2.51 0.64
N ILE A 229 -15.32 2.67 1.88
CA ILE A 229 -14.47 3.08 2.99
C ILE A 229 -14.53 1.98 4.03
N TRP A 230 -13.40 1.39 4.37
CA TRP A 230 -13.30 0.38 5.44
C TRP A 230 -12.73 1.00 6.70
N TYR A 231 -13.27 0.63 7.83
CA TYR A 231 -12.77 1.08 9.12
C TYR A 231 -13.04 0.06 10.22
N ASN A 232 -12.15 0.03 11.20
CA ASN A 232 -12.33 -0.69 12.46
C ASN A 232 -12.08 0.27 13.64
N GLU A 233 -11.78 -0.24 14.82
CA GLU A 233 -11.54 0.58 16.01
C GLU A 233 -10.30 1.49 15.92
N VAL A 234 -9.35 1.16 15.06
CA VAL A 234 -8.04 1.82 14.97
C VAL A 234 -7.73 2.30 13.56
N ASN A 235 -8.15 1.55 12.53
CA ASN A 235 -7.79 1.77 11.15
C ASN A 235 -8.95 2.34 10.35
N PHE A 236 -8.62 3.23 9.44
CA PHE A 236 -9.49 3.76 8.41
C PHE A 236 -8.76 3.60 7.08
N TYR A 237 -9.42 3.05 6.09
CA TYR A 237 -8.88 2.86 4.76
C TYR A 237 -9.88 3.33 3.70
N PHE A 238 -9.40 4.13 2.81
CA PHE A 238 -10.11 4.67 1.67
C PHE A 238 -9.38 4.29 0.39
N ASN A 239 -10.13 3.73 -0.55
CA ASN A 239 -9.69 3.57 -1.92
C ASN A 239 -10.70 4.28 -2.81
N MET A 240 -10.24 5.20 -3.65
CA MET A 240 -11.11 5.95 -4.55
C MET A 240 -11.88 5.06 -5.54
N PHE A 241 -11.57 3.76 -5.56
CA PHE A 241 -12.24 2.81 -6.44
C PHE A 241 -12.74 1.56 -5.70
N PRO A 242 -13.94 1.03 -6.09
CA PRO A 242 -14.53 -0.17 -5.48
C PRO A 242 -13.74 -1.44 -5.73
#